data_ec73714c88e47f4de04a93e74c18765b
#
_entry.id   ec73714c88e47f4de04a93e74c18765b
#
_cell.length_a   1.000
_cell.length_b   1.000
_cell.length_c   1.000
_cell.angle_alpha   90.00
_cell.angle_beta   90.00
_cell.angle_gamma   90.00
#
_symmetry.space_group_name_H-M   'P 1'
#
loop_
_entity.id
_entity.type
_entity.pdbx_description
1 polymer ?
#
loop_
_entity_poly.entity_id
_entity_poly.type
_entity_poly.pdbx_seq_one_letter_code
_entity_poly.pdbx_strand_id
1 'polypeptide(L)'
;MSDIKLNIEIGLSALNSGIYKIKFRNDYNYLIIHQITDECDYSDYVASFPENVRYISSYESGLSKSRNMAIENAKYDYLWLMDDDMEIDDAAWDYLTKFISDYKNSPLLVVSHSLAKKYNNEKERIKRLNPITAAGICSVDMILKISALDGIRFNSDFGLGAKYPSGEEYIFACDLMRAGKKIYKSNKICSNHPDTTSSDKTYPNKDAFSTKKKMFKVANGKYLGSILYIAFVVKKLLY
;
A
#
# COMPACT_ATOMS: atom_id res chain seq x y z
N MET A 1 13.16 -27.61 -11.46
CA MET A 1 12.42 -26.33 -11.70
C MET A 1 13.35 -25.25 -11.16
N SER A 2 13.82 -24.34 -12.02
CA SER A 2 14.68 -23.25 -11.57
C SER A 2 13.87 -22.40 -10.58
N ASP A 3 14.37 -22.25 -9.36
CA ASP A 3 13.82 -21.31 -8.38
C ASP A 3 13.80 -19.92 -9.00
N ILE A 4 12.65 -19.51 -9.50
CA ILE A 4 12.44 -18.13 -9.93
C ILE A 4 12.43 -17.31 -8.63
N LYS A 5 13.61 -16.83 -8.25
CA LYS A 5 13.72 -15.88 -7.14
C LYS A 5 12.84 -14.68 -7.49
N LEU A 6 11.79 -14.46 -6.71
CA LEU A 6 10.90 -13.32 -6.92
C LEU A 6 11.72 -12.02 -6.91
N ASN A 7 11.58 -11.27 -7.99
CA ASN A 7 12.23 -9.98 -8.15
C ASN A 7 11.36 -8.88 -7.47
N ILE A 8 11.18 -9.02 -6.14
CA ILE A 8 10.36 -8.12 -5.31
C ILE A 8 11.26 -7.35 -4.34
N GLU A 9 10.98 -6.07 -4.21
CA GLU A 9 11.50 -5.17 -3.19
C GLU A 9 10.37 -4.78 -2.23
N ILE A 10 10.64 -4.75 -0.93
CA ILE A 10 9.69 -4.29 0.07
C ILE A 10 9.94 -2.80 0.27
N GLY A 11 8.97 -1.99 -0.13
CA GLY A 11 9.00 -0.53 -0.01
C GLY A 11 8.41 -0.09 1.31
N LEU A 12 9.27 0.27 2.27
CA LEU A 12 8.88 0.71 3.61
C LEU A 12 8.82 2.24 3.67
N SER A 13 7.70 2.75 4.17
CA SER A 13 7.58 4.17 4.55
C SER A 13 7.73 4.29 6.06
N ALA A 14 8.74 5.02 6.51
CA ALA A 14 8.97 5.30 7.92
C ALA A 14 8.94 6.80 8.18
N LEU A 15 8.36 7.21 9.31
CA LEU A 15 8.35 8.60 9.77
C LEU A 15 9.10 8.69 11.10
N ASN A 16 10.14 9.53 11.13
CA ASN A 16 10.92 9.82 12.34
C ASN A 16 11.35 8.52 13.07
N SER A 17 11.12 8.41 14.36
CA SER A 17 11.47 7.23 15.19
C SER A 17 10.75 5.93 14.77
N GLY A 18 9.79 5.97 13.84
CA GLY A 18 9.17 4.77 13.27
C GLY A 18 10.18 3.81 12.65
N ILE A 19 11.30 4.34 12.13
CA ILE A 19 12.38 3.55 11.56
C ILE A 19 12.94 2.47 12.53
N TYR A 20 12.87 2.70 13.83
CA TYR A 20 13.33 1.74 14.84
C TYR A 20 12.43 0.53 15.03
N LYS A 21 11.20 0.54 14.48
CA LYS A 21 10.26 -0.59 14.55
C LYS A 21 10.51 -1.64 13.48
N ILE A 22 11.22 -1.27 12.41
CA ILE A 22 11.45 -2.13 11.26
C ILE A 22 12.31 -3.33 11.65
N LYS A 23 11.83 -4.53 11.32
CA LYS A 23 12.55 -5.79 11.49
C LYS A 23 13.00 -6.30 10.13
N PHE A 24 14.30 -6.47 9.94
CA PHE A 24 14.85 -6.95 8.68
C PHE A 24 15.00 -8.47 8.67
N ARG A 25 14.80 -9.07 7.51
CA ARG A 25 15.12 -10.46 7.20
C ARG A 25 16.18 -10.49 6.08
N ASN A 26 17.08 -11.45 6.13
CA ASN A 26 18.19 -11.54 5.16
C ASN A 26 17.74 -12.06 3.78
N ASP A 27 16.55 -12.66 3.70
CA ASP A 27 16.00 -13.27 2.48
C ASP A 27 15.17 -12.27 1.64
N TYR A 28 14.93 -11.05 2.13
CA TYR A 28 14.16 -10.01 1.43
C TYR A 28 15.06 -8.84 1.01
N ASN A 29 14.64 -8.07 0.01
CA ASN A 29 15.26 -6.80 -0.35
C ASN A 29 14.36 -5.66 0.10
N TYR A 30 14.95 -4.64 0.69
CA TYR A 30 14.20 -3.52 1.25
C TYR A 30 14.62 -2.19 0.60
N LEU A 31 13.62 -1.32 0.40
CA LEU A 31 13.80 0.09 0.11
C LEU A 31 13.07 0.90 1.16
N ILE A 32 13.82 1.60 2.01
CA ILE A 32 13.25 2.46 3.05
C ILE A 32 13.23 3.89 2.55
N ILE A 33 12.05 4.50 2.59
CA ILE A 33 11.88 5.95 2.47
C ILE A 33 11.62 6.48 3.86
N HIS A 34 12.62 7.11 4.44
CA HIS A 34 12.59 7.66 5.79
C HIS A 34 12.28 9.16 5.75
N GLN A 35 11.08 9.52 6.17
CA GLN A 35 10.67 10.92 6.31
C GLN A 35 11.12 11.45 7.67
N ILE A 36 12.06 12.40 7.67
CA ILE A 36 12.62 13.01 8.86
C ILE A 36 12.04 14.42 8.98
N THR A 37 11.18 14.63 9.96
CA THR A 37 10.49 15.91 10.23
C THR A 37 10.73 16.42 11.65
N ASP A 38 11.53 15.68 12.42
CA ASP A 38 12.06 16.07 13.73
C ASP A 38 13.54 16.47 13.61
N GLU A 39 14.15 16.86 14.71
CA GLU A 39 15.55 17.28 14.78
C GLU A 39 16.49 16.11 15.15
N CYS A 40 16.01 14.86 15.11
CA CYS A 40 16.80 13.69 15.50
C CYS A 40 17.79 13.27 14.42
N ASP A 41 18.98 12.87 14.82
CA ASP A 41 19.97 12.25 13.96
C ASP A 41 19.79 10.71 13.98
N TYR A 42 19.61 10.13 12.82
CA TYR A 42 19.41 8.69 12.62
C TYR A 42 20.62 8.01 11.96
N SER A 43 21.72 8.75 11.73
CA SER A 43 22.87 8.29 10.93
C SER A 43 23.50 7.01 11.47
N ASP A 44 23.74 6.92 12.79
CA ASP A 44 24.36 5.74 13.43
C ASP A 44 23.48 4.51 13.28
N TYR A 45 22.15 4.67 13.42
CA TYR A 45 21.22 3.56 13.24
C TYR A 45 21.18 3.08 11.79
N VAL A 46 21.11 4.01 10.85
CA VAL A 46 21.10 3.72 9.40
C VAL A 46 22.41 3.04 8.97
N ALA A 47 23.54 3.44 9.54
CA ALA A 47 24.84 2.81 9.26
C ALA A 47 24.90 1.33 9.70
N SER A 48 24.02 0.90 10.60
CA SER A 48 23.92 -0.50 11.05
C SER A 48 23.03 -1.39 10.17
N PHE A 49 22.42 -0.85 9.10
CA PHE A 49 21.52 -1.63 8.26
C PHE A 49 22.26 -2.73 7.49
N PRO A 50 21.62 -3.89 7.30
CA PRO A 50 22.20 -4.97 6.51
C PRO A 50 22.28 -4.61 5.03
N GLU A 51 23.13 -5.29 4.27
CA GLU A 51 23.43 -5.01 2.85
C GLU A 51 22.20 -5.10 1.91
N ASN A 52 21.19 -5.89 2.31
CA ASN A 52 19.94 -6.04 1.54
C ASN A 52 18.95 -4.89 1.78
N VAL A 53 19.34 -3.83 2.51
CA VAL A 53 18.52 -2.66 2.80
C VAL A 53 19.09 -1.44 2.07
N ARG A 54 18.26 -0.84 1.24
CA ARG A 54 18.51 0.46 0.61
C ARG A 54 17.77 1.53 1.38
N TYR A 55 18.41 2.64 1.63
CA TYR A 55 17.89 3.74 2.43
C TYR A 55 17.90 5.05 1.67
N ILE A 56 16.80 5.79 1.78
CA ILE A 56 16.67 7.15 1.23
C ILE A 56 15.99 8.00 2.31
N SER A 57 16.66 9.09 2.71
CA SER A 57 16.07 10.11 3.57
C SER A 57 15.26 11.12 2.77
N SER A 58 14.19 11.62 3.39
CA SER A 58 13.36 12.71 2.86
C SER A 58 12.98 13.65 4.00
N TYR A 59 13.01 14.93 3.75
CA TYR A 59 12.62 15.97 4.73
C TYR A 59 11.21 16.50 4.48
N GLU A 60 10.46 15.83 3.60
CA GLU A 60 9.06 16.13 3.33
C GLU A 60 8.15 15.12 4.01
N SER A 61 7.05 15.58 4.62
CA SER A 61 6.01 14.71 5.15
C SER A 61 4.95 14.36 4.10
N GLY A 62 4.28 13.23 4.32
CA GLY A 62 3.16 12.77 3.52
C GLY A 62 3.37 11.39 2.93
N LEU A 63 2.51 10.45 3.32
CA LEU A 63 2.63 9.03 2.98
C LEU A 63 2.62 8.78 1.47
N SER A 64 1.78 9.49 0.70
CA SER A 64 1.77 9.40 -0.76
C SER A 64 3.07 9.86 -1.41
N LYS A 65 3.74 10.87 -0.85
CA LYS A 65 5.05 11.31 -1.33
C LYS A 65 6.11 10.25 -1.09
N SER A 66 6.13 9.65 0.12
CA SER A 66 7.03 8.54 0.45
C SER A 66 6.84 7.37 -0.53
N ARG A 67 5.61 6.96 -0.78
CA ARG A 67 5.30 5.86 -1.72
C ARG A 67 5.69 6.19 -3.17
N ASN A 68 5.50 7.43 -3.61
CA ASN A 68 5.95 7.86 -4.94
C ASN A 68 7.47 7.83 -5.04
N MET A 69 8.19 8.26 -4.00
CA MET A 69 9.64 8.16 -3.94
C MET A 69 10.11 6.70 -3.96
N ALA A 70 9.39 5.78 -3.29
CA ALA A 70 9.67 4.36 -3.36
C ALA A 70 9.48 3.81 -4.79
N ILE A 71 8.41 4.19 -5.49
CA ILE A 71 8.16 3.81 -6.89
C ILE A 71 9.28 4.32 -7.80
N GLU A 72 9.74 5.55 -7.63
CA GLU A 72 10.78 6.18 -8.45
C GLU A 72 12.17 5.56 -8.24
N ASN A 73 12.42 5.04 -7.05
CA ASN A 73 13.70 4.46 -6.67
C ASN A 73 13.71 2.93 -6.62
N ALA A 74 12.60 2.27 -6.95
CA ALA A 74 12.52 0.81 -6.99
C ALA A 74 13.54 0.24 -7.99
N LYS A 75 14.30 -0.78 -7.57
CA LYS A 75 15.30 -1.47 -8.43
C LYS A 75 14.78 -2.80 -8.96
N TYR A 76 13.74 -3.34 -8.37
CA TYR A 76 13.20 -4.65 -8.68
C TYR A 76 11.93 -4.51 -9.53
N ASP A 77 11.51 -5.58 -10.20
CA ASP A 77 10.33 -5.57 -11.07
C ASP A 77 9.05 -5.26 -10.30
N TYR A 78 9.00 -5.70 -9.06
CA TYR A 78 7.86 -5.53 -8.17
C TYR A 78 8.26 -4.80 -6.89
N LEU A 79 7.37 -3.93 -6.44
CA LEU A 79 7.47 -3.20 -5.17
C LEU A 79 6.26 -3.54 -4.32
N TRP A 80 6.47 -4.18 -3.16
CA TRP A 80 5.42 -4.43 -2.18
C TRP A 80 5.44 -3.32 -1.13
N LEU A 81 4.41 -2.49 -1.09
CA LEU A 81 4.32 -1.38 -0.14
C LEU A 81 4.00 -1.89 1.25
N MET A 82 4.73 -1.40 2.25
CA MET A 82 4.51 -1.72 3.65
C MET A 82 4.74 -0.51 4.56
N ASP A 83 4.12 -0.55 5.73
CA ASP A 83 4.35 0.38 6.82
C ASP A 83 5.43 -0.19 7.77
N ASP A 84 5.97 0.63 8.67
CA ASP A 84 7.13 0.32 9.52
C ASP A 84 6.88 -0.73 10.61
N ASP A 85 5.64 -1.13 10.83
CA ASP A 85 5.20 -2.06 11.87
C ASP A 85 4.58 -3.37 11.33
N MET A 86 4.69 -3.63 10.03
CA MET A 86 4.16 -4.84 9.39
C MET A 86 5.10 -6.03 9.50
N GLU A 87 4.52 -7.23 9.64
CA GLU A 87 5.25 -8.50 9.56
C GLU A 87 4.74 -9.33 8.37
N ILE A 88 5.66 -9.84 7.54
CA ILE A 88 5.33 -10.71 6.41
C ILE A 88 5.18 -12.15 6.92
N ASP A 89 4.11 -12.83 6.48
CA ASP A 89 3.89 -14.26 6.77
C ASP A 89 4.93 -15.12 6.02
N ASP A 90 5.51 -16.11 6.67
CA ASP A 90 6.53 -16.98 6.06
C ASP A 90 6.01 -17.71 4.82
N ALA A 91 4.73 -18.09 4.79
CA ALA A 91 4.10 -18.75 3.65
C ALA A 91 3.71 -17.77 2.51
N ALA A 92 3.87 -16.46 2.70
CA ALA A 92 3.46 -15.47 1.71
C ALA A 92 4.28 -15.58 0.42
N TRP A 93 5.57 -15.90 0.51
CA TRP A 93 6.48 -15.86 -0.63
C TRP A 93 6.15 -16.87 -1.71
N ASP A 94 5.85 -18.11 -1.31
CA ASP A 94 5.42 -19.16 -2.26
C ASP A 94 4.11 -18.78 -2.95
N TYR A 95 3.17 -18.22 -2.18
CA TYR A 95 1.91 -17.75 -2.72
C TYR A 95 2.12 -16.60 -3.71
N LEU A 96 2.94 -15.61 -3.37
CA LEU A 96 3.22 -14.44 -4.22
C LEU A 96 3.87 -14.85 -5.53
N THR A 97 4.78 -15.83 -5.50
CA THR A 97 5.42 -16.36 -6.71
C THR A 97 4.39 -16.83 -7.72
N LYS A 98 3.42 -17.61 -7.26
CA LYS A 98 2.32 -18.10 -8.10
C LYS A 98 1.40 -16.96 -8.55
N PHE A 99 0.96 -16.11 -7.63
CA PHE A 99 0.02 -15.03 -7.90
C PHE A 99 0.58 -14.02 -8.91
N ILE A 100 1.85 -13.66 -8.79
CA ILE A 100 2.55 -12.80 -9.74
C ILE A 100 2.69 -13.47 -11.11
N SER A 101 3.04 -14.74 -11.16
CA SER A 101 3.16 -15.49 -12.41
C SER A 101 1.82 -15.56 -13.16
N ASP A 102 0.73 -15.85 -12.45
CA ASP A 102 -0.62 -15.99 -13.03
C ASP A 102 -1.15 -14.64 -13.59
N TYR A 103 -0.76 -13.53 -12.96
CA TYR A 103 -1.23 -12.17 -13.29
C TYR A 103 -0.10 -11.21 -13.67
N LYS A 104 0.95 -11.71 -14.32
CA LYS A 104 2.19 -10.96 -14.65
C LYS A 104 2.00 -9.65 -15.43
N ASN A 105 0.85 -9.48 -16.10
CA ASN A 105 0.54 -8.26 -16.86
C ASN A 105 -0.25 -7.22 -16.03
N SER A 106 -0.56 -7.52 -14.77
CA SER A 106 -1.25 -6.59 -13.88
C SER A 106 -0.26 -5.56 -13.33
N PRO A 107 -0.55 -4.25 -13.36
CA PRO A 107 0.30 -3.24 -12.75
C PRO A 107 0.17 -3.23 -11.22
N LEU A 108 -0.94 -3.78 -10.69
CA LEU A 108 -1.24 -3.84 -9.27
C LEU A 108 -1.90 -5.18 -8.94
N LEU A 109 -1.25 -5.91 -8.07
CA LEU A 109 -1.81 -7.06 -7.38
C LEU A 109 -2.07 -6.68 -5.92
N VAL A 110 -3.19 -7.13 -5.38
CA VAL A 110 -3.59 -6.81 -4.01
C VAL A 110 -3.79 -8.14 -3.27
N VAL A 111 -3.06 -8.30 -2.18
CA VAL A 111 -3.24 -9.42 -1.23
C VAL A 111 -4.13 -9.00 -0.07
N SER A 112 -4.05 -9.65 1.06
CA SER A 112 -4.72 -9.27 2.29
C SER A 112 -3.75 -9.35 3.46
N HIS A 113 -3.98 -8.52 4.47
CA HIS A 113 -3.32 -8.61 5.76
C HIS A 113 -4.30 -9.07 6.84
N SER A 114 -3.78 -9.53 7.96
CA SER A 114 -4.57 -9.79 9.16
C SER A 114 -4.26 -8.75 10.24
N LEU A 115 -5.24 -8.54 11.11
CA LEU A 115 -5.05 -7.86 12.38
C LEU A 115 -4.85 -8.95 13.44
N ALA A 116 -3.83 -8.81 14.30
CA ALA A 116 -3.58 -9.72 15.42
C ALA A 116 -3.38 -11.21 15.04
N LYS A 117 -2.66 -11.50 13.94
CA LYS A 117 -2.34 -12.87 13.51
C LYS A 117 -3.56 -13.81 13.38
N LYS A 118 -4.72 -13.27 13.03
CA LYS A 118 -5.91 -14.08 12.74
C LYS A 118 -5.76 -14.74 11.38
N TYR A 119 -5.40 -16.01 11.36
CA TYR A 119 -5.38 -16.81 10.13
C TYR A 119 -6.80 -17.02 9.62
N ASN A 120 -7.00 -16.78 8.33
CA ASN A 120 -8.27 -17.07 7.68
C ASN A 120 -8.15 -18.39 6.89
N ASN A 121 -8.89 -19.41 7.30
CA ASN A 121 -8.99 -20.70 6.60
C ASN A 121 -9.96 -20.65 5.40
N GLU A 122 -10.35 -19.46 4.94
CA GLU A 122 -11.23 -19.33 3.80
C GLU A 122 -10.57 -19.85 2.51
N LYS A 123 -11.39 -20.47 1.66
CA LYS A 123 -10.96 -20.86 0.32
C LYS A 123 -10.44 -19.63 -0.44
N GLU A 124 -9.32 -19.79 -1.11
CA GLU A 124 -8.74 -18.74 -1.93
C GLU A 124 -9.75 -18.21 -2.96
N ARG A 125 -9.87 -16.92 -3.04
CA ARG A 125 -10.70 -16.21 -4.01
C ARG A 125 -9.92 -15.05 -4.60
N ILE A 126 -9.77 -15.08 -5.94
CA ILE A 126 -9.17 -13.98 -6.68
C ILE A 126 -10.27 -13.30 -7.50
N LYS A 127 -10.32 -11.99 -7.45
CA LYS A 127 -11.27 -11.17 -8.21
C LYS A 127 -10.58 -10.04 -8.95
N ARG A 128 -11.04 -9.74 -10.15
CA ARG A 128 -10.72 -8.50 -10.83
C ARG A 128 -11.44 -7.34 -10.13
N LEU A 129 -10.70 -6.28 -9.83
CA LEU A 129 -11.27 -5.09 -9.20
C LEU A 129 -11.97 -4.18 -10.21
N ASN A 130 -12.92 -3.44 -9.69
CA ASN A 130 -13.62 -2.33 -10.34
C ASN A 130 -13.72 -1.16 -9.34
N PRO A 131 -14.19 0.04 -9.74
CA PRO A 131 -14.27 1.19 -8.84
C PRO A 131 -15.08 0.98 -7.55
N ILE A 132 -16.04 0.04 -7.55
CA ILE A 132 -16.84 -0.28 -6.35
C ILE A 132 -16.00 -1.17 -5.40
N THR A 133 -15.38 -2.21 -5.94
CA THR A 133 -14.64 -3.21 -5.14
C THR A 133 -13.25 -2.74 -4.74
N ALA A 134 -12.70 -1.73 -5.41
CA ALA A 134 -11.42 -1.10 -5.05
C ALA A 134 -11.50 -0.23 -3.78
N ALA A 135 -12.69 0.15 -3.31
CA ALA A 135 -12.84 1.00 -2.13
C ALA A 135 -12.34 0.39 -0.80
N GLY A 136 -12.01 -0.89 -0.80
CA GLY A 136 -11.43 -1.62 0.35
C GLY A 136 -9.98 -2.06 0.12
N ILE A 137 -9.21 -1.37 -0.72
CA ILE A 137 -7.77 -1.59 -0.84
C ILE A 137 -7.07 -0.90 0.33
N CYS A 138 -6.06 -1.57 0.89
CA CYS A 138 -5.11 -1.00 1.82
C CYS A 138 -3.71 -1.00 1.17
N SER A 139 -2.89 -0.02 1.47
CA SER A 139 -1.56 0.12 0.87
C SER A 139 -0.64 -1.05 1.17
N VAL A 140 -0.67 -1.56 2.40
CA VAL A 140 0.16 -2.70 2.83
C VAL A 140 -0.16 -4.01 2.10
N ASP A 141 -1.28 -4.04 1.38
CA ASP A 141 -1.68 -5.16 0.51
C ASP A 141 -1.22 -4.99 -0.95
N MET A 142 -0.63 -3.84 -1.31
CA MET A 142 -0.37 -3.46 -2.70
C MET A 142 1.01 -3.92 -3.17
N ILE A 143 1.02 -4.75 -4.24
CA ILE A 143 2.23 -5.17 -4.94
C ILE A 143 2.19 -4.55 -6.33
N LEU A 144 3.10 -3.64 -6.59
CA LEU A 144 3.18 -2.84 -7.80
C LEU A 144 4.16 -3.46 -8.78
N LYS A 145 3.76 -3.64 -10.03
CA LYS A 145 4.69 -3.93 -11.13
C LYS A 145 5.20 -2.61 -11.71
N ILE A 146 6.43 -2.24 -11.41
CA ILE A 146 6.98 -0.90 -11.68
C ILE A 146 6.88 -0.54 -13.17
N SER A 147 7.30 -1.45 -14.06
CA SER A 147 7.29 -1.24 -15.51
C SER A 147 5.89 -1.09 -16.13
N ALA A 148 4.83 -1.46 -15.41
CA ALA A 148 3.45 -1.44 -15.91
C ALA A 148 2.62 -0.25 -15.39
N LEU A 149 3.21 0.62 -14.55
CA LEU A 149 2.52 1.77 -13.96
C LEU A 149 2.31 2.93 -14.96
N ASP A 150 3.06 2.96 -16.06
CA ASP A 150 2.96 3.98 -17.14
C ASP A 150 2.99 5.42 -16.59
N GLY A 151 3.83 5.67 -15.58
CA GLY A 151 3.97 6.99 -14.96
C GLY A 151 2.87 7.35 -13.94
N ILE A 152 1.88 6.49 -13.71
CA ILE A 152 0.83 6.72 -12.69
C ILE A 152 1.47 6.70 -11.30
N ARG A 153 1.07 7.70 -10.47
CA ARG A 153 1.59 7.94 -9.13
C ARG A 153 0.45 8.15 -8.14
N PHE A 154 0.74 7.98 -6.84
CA PHE A 154 -0.19 8.38 -5.79
C PHE A 154 -0.43 9.89 -5.82
N ASN A 155 -1.69 10.29 -5.62
CA ASN A 155 -2.05 11.70 -5.52
C ASN A 155 -1.60 12.25 -4.16
N SER A 156 -0.63 13.17 -4.15
CA SER A 156 -0.02 13.72 -2.93
C SER A 156 -0.94 14.62 -2.11
N ASP A 157 -2.10 15.00 -2.62
CA ASP A 157 -3.13 15.68 -1.82
C ASP A 157 -3.84 14.74 -0.84
N PHE A 158 -3.68 13.40 -1.00
CA PHE A 158 -4.34 12.37 -0.21
C PHE A 158 -3.32 11.48 0.52
N GLY A 159 -3.73 10.91 1.66
CA GLY A 159 -2.92 10.06 2.52
C GLY A 159 -2.54 10.74 3.83
N LEU A 160 -1.98 9.98 4.75
CA LEU A 160 -1.53 10.51 6.04
C LEU A 160 -0.50 11.63 5.83
N GLY A 161 -0.66 12.71 6.58
CA GLY A 161 0.19 13.91 6.46
C GLY A 161 -0.12 14.80 5.25
N ALA A 162 -1.16 14.50 4.46
CA ALA A 162 -1.61 15.31 3.33
C ALA A 162 -2.90 16.10 3.66
N LYS A 163 -3.35 16.93 2.71
CA LYS A 163 -4.58 17.73 2.83
C LYS A 163 -5.84 16.89 3.11
N TYR A 164 -5.93 15.71 2.51
CA TYR A 164 -6.99 14.74 2.72
C TYR A 164 -6.37 13.47 3.32
N PRO A 165 -6.66 13.13 4.57
CA PRO A 165 -5.86 12.15 5.34
C PRO A 165 -6.04 10.69 4.91
N SER A 166 -6.78 10.38 3.83
CA SER A 166 -6.95 9.02 3.33
C SER A 166 -7.51 9.00 1.90
N GLY A 167 -7.40 7.84 1.23
CA GLY A 167 -8.05 7.56 -0.06
C GLY A 167 -7.11 7.54 -1.25
N GLU A 168 -5.82 7.67 -1.00
CA GLU A 168 -4.76 7.63 -2.02
C GLU A 168 -4.73 6.29 -2.76
N GLU A 169 -4.90 5.18 -2.06
CA GLU A 169 -4.91 3.83 -2.67
C GLU A 169 -6.07 3.65 -3.64
N TYR A 170 -7.24 4.15 -3.23
CA TYR A 170 -8.42 4.09 -4.06
C TYR A 170 -8.25 4.92 -5.34
N ILE A 171 -7.73 6.15 -5.22
CA ILE A 171 -7.47 7.03 -6.37
C ILE A 171 -6.46 6.37 -7.30
N PHE A 172 -5.35 5.88 -6.77
CA PHE A 172 -4.30 5.21 -7.53
C PHE A 172 -4.84 4.00 -8.32
N ALA A 173 -5.63 3.14 -7.66
CA ALA A 173 -6.25 1.99 -8.32
C ALA A 173 -7.25 2.42 -9.42
N CYS A 174 -8.05 3.47 -9.18
CA CYS A 174 -8.96 4.01 -10.18
C CYS A 174 -8.22 4.63 -11.38
N ASP A 175 -7.07 5.28 -11.15
CA ASP A 175 -6.25 5.85 -12.22
C ASP A 175 -5.67 4.75 -13.11
N LEU A 176 -5.17 3.65 -12.54
CA LEU A 176 -4.75 2.47 -13.28
C LEU A 176 -5.92 1.87 -14.09
N MET A 177 -7.10 1.72 -13.48
CA MET A 177 -8.28 1.20 -14.20
C MET A 177 -8.72 2.13 -15.33
N ARG A 178 -8.64 3.44 -15.14
CA ARG A 178 -8.96 4.45 -16.17
C ARG A 178 -7.98 4.39 -17.35
N ALA A 179 -6.72 4.04 -17.08
CA ALA A 179 -5.71 3.75 -18.11
C ALA A 179 -5.91 2.36 -18.78
N GLY A 180 -7.05 1.70 -18.56
CA GLY A 180 -7.39 0.41 -19.17
C GLY A 180 -6.73 -0.81 -18.51
N LYS A 181 -6.03 -0.62 -17.39
CA LYS A 181 -5.32 -1.70 -16.71
C LYS A 181 -6.28 -2.61 -15.93
N LYS A 182 -5.91 -3.88 -15.82
CA LYS A 182 -6.65 -4.87 -15.02
C LYS A 182 -5.92 -5.07 -13.70
N ILE A 183 -6.63 -4.97 -12.58
CA ILE A 183 -6.13 -5.12 -11.23
C ILE A 183 -6.80 -6.33 -10.58
N TYR A 184 -6.05 -7.11 -9.84
CA TYR A 184 -6.57 -8.32 -9.19
C TYR A 184 -6.32 -8.28 -7.69
N LYS A 185 -7.33 -8.74 -6.91
CA LYS A 185 -7.24 -8.89 -5.46
C LYS A 185 -7.49 -10.33 -5.04
N SER A 186 -6.59 -10.84 -4.21
CA SER A 186 -6.73 -12.10 -3.49
C SER A 186 -7.15 -11.84 -2.04
N ASN A 187 -7.91 -12.79 -1.45
CA ASN A 187 -8.18 -12.81 -0.01
C ASN A 187 -7.10 -13.54 0.80
N LYS A 188 -6.00 -13.97 0.16
CA LYS A 188 -4.89 -14.63 0.87
C LYS A 188 -4.18 -13.63 1.77
N ILE A 189 -4.12 -13.94 3.05
CA ILE A 189 -3.35 -13.19 4.04
C ILE A 189 -1.87 -13.45 3.79
N CYS A 190 -1.11 -12.39 3.57
CA CYS A 190 0.33 -12.43 3.29
C CYS A 190 1.15 -11.60 4.29
N SER A 191 0.49 -10.77 5.10
CA SER A 191 1.14 -9.97 6.14
C SER A 191 0.23 -9.79 7.35
N ASN A 192 0.84 -9.39 8.46
CA ASN A 192 0.16 -9.16 9.71
C ASN A 192 0.44 -7.74 10.21
N HIS A 193 -0.60 -7.07 10.67
CA HIS A 193 -0.49 -5.76 11.30
C HIS A 193 -0.64 -5.92 12.83
N PRO A 194 0.09 -5.18 13.66
CA PRO A 194 -0.16 -5.13 15.10
C PRO A 194 -1.58 -4.68 15.41
N ASP A 195 -2.08 -5.04 16.60
CA ASP A 195 -3.47 -4.88 17.03
C ASP A 195 -4.03 -3.44 17.00
N THR A 196 -3.19 -2.42 16.89
CA THR A 196 -3.59 -1.01 16.89
C THR A 196 -3.18 -0.32 15.61
N THR A 197 -4.14 -0.07 14.72
CA THR A 197 -3.89 0.73 13.52
C THR A 197 -4.13 2.21 13.80
N SER A 198 -3.34 3.09 13.15
CA SER A 198 -3.57 4.55 13.18
C SER A 198 -4.95 4.92 12.62
N SER A 199 -5.54 4.09 11.77
CA SER A 199 -6.88 4.27 11.22
C SER A 199 -8.00 4.10 12.23
N ASP A 200 -7.81 3.29 13.29
CA ASP A 200 -8.83 3.05 14.31
C ASP A 200 -9.10 4.29 15.18
N LYS A 201 -8.18 5.23 15.23
CA LYS A 201 -8.31 6.49 16.00
C LYS A 201 -9.02 7.62 15.23
N THR A 202 -9.37 7.42 13.96
CA THR A 202 -9.74 8.54 13.05
C THR A 202 -11.22 8.60 12.66
N TYR A 203 -12.11 7.74 13.16
CA TYR A 203 -13.53 7.76 12.75
C TYR A 203 -14.50 7.73 13.96
N PRO A 204 -15.58 8.57 13.97
CA PRO A 204 -16.20 9.32 12.87
C PRO A 204 -16.09 10.85 13.07
N ASN A 205 -15.41 11.53 12.15
CA ASN A 205 -15.36 13.00 12.10
C ASN A 205 -16.02 13.49 10.80
N LYS A 206 -16.64 14.68 10.79
CA LYS A 206 -17.22 15.34 9.60
C LYS A 206 -16.18 15.45 8.46
N ASP A 207 -14.92 15.58 8.80
CA ASP A 207 -13.80 15.63 7.86
C ASP A 207 -13.59 14.32 7.10
N ALA A 208 -13.90 13.17 7.69
CA ALA A 208 -13.82 11.87 7.02
C ALA A 208 -14.81 11.75 5.87
N PHE A 209 -16.07 12.19 6.05
CA PHE A 209 -17.05 12.18 4.96
C PHE A 209 -16.70 13.18 3.85
N SER A 210 -16.17 14.34 4.21
CA SER A 210 -15.65 15.34 3.27
C SER A 210 -14.49 14.76 2.44
N THR A 211 -13.54 14.12 3.07
CA THR A 211 -12.42 13.43 2.42
C THR A 211 -12.91 12.34 1.47
N LYS A 212 -13.82 11.46 1.90
CA LYS A 212 -14.37 10.40 1.04
C LYS A 212 -15.16 10.98 -0.15
N LYS A 213 -15.94 12.05 0.05
CA LYS A 213 -16.63 12.75 -1.05
C LYS A 213 -15.64 13.28 -2.09
N LYS A 214 -14.54 13.88 -1.64
CA LYS A 214 -13.49 14.40 -2.52
C LYS A 214 -12.77 13.26 -3.24
N MET A 215 -12.40 12.21 -2.51
CA MET A 215 -11.77 11.00 -3.04
C MET A 215 -12.57 10.39 -4.20
N PHE A 216 -13.88 10.11 -3.99
CA PHE A 216 -14.72 9.52 -5.04
C PHE A 216 -14.82 10.41 -6.27
N LYS A 217 -14.92 11.75 -6.09
CA LYS A 217 -14.99 12.70 -7.20
C LYS A 217 -13.69 12.80 -7.98
N VAL A 218 -12.54 12.80 -7.29
CA VAL A 218 -11.22 12.81 -7.94
C VAL A 218 -11.01 11.53 -8.73
N ALA A 219 -11.30 10.39 -8.13
CA ALA A 219 -11.10 9.08 -8.75
C ALA A 219 -12.04 8.80 -9.94
N ASN A 220 -13.30 9.27 -9.93
CA ASN A 220 -14.32 8.84 -10.89
C ASN A 220 -15.04 10.01 -11.59
N GLY A 221 -14.56 11.24 -11.41
CA GLY A 221 -15.23 12.44 -11.94
C GLY A 221 -16.47 12.86 -11.14
N LYS A 222 -17.03 14.00 -11.52
CA LYS A 222 -18.09 14.66 -10.74
C LYS A 222 -19.36 13.81 -10.59
N TYR A 223 -19.83 13.18 -11.66
CA TYR A 223 -21.12 12.47 -11.67
C TYR A 223 -21.01 11.09 -11.03
N LEU A 224 -20.18 10.20 -11.59
CA LEU A 224 -20.01 8.85 -11.06
C LEU A 224 -19.46 8.87 -9.63
N GLY A 225 -18.49 9.75 -9.34
CA GLY A 225 -17.96 9.92 -8.00
C GLY A 225 -19.00 10.35 -6.97
N SER A 226 -20.00 11.16 -7.36
CA SER A 226 -21.11 11.53 -6.47
C SER A 226 -22.05 10.36 -6.21
N ILE A 227 -22.35 9.54 -7.22
CA ILE A 227 -23.17 8.32 -7.08
C ILE A 227 -22.48 7.32 -6.14
N LEU A 228 -21.18 7.05 -6.35
CA LEU A 228 -20.41 6.15 -5.51
C LEU A 228 -20.29 6.65 -4.06
N TYR A 229 -20.16 7.96 -3.87
CA TYR A 229 -20.15 8.54 -2.53
C TYR A 229 -21.50 8.35 -1.82
N ILE A 230 -22.63 8.58 -2.51
CA ILE A 230 -23.97 8.35 -1.94
C ILE A 230 -24.14 6.88 -1.55
N ALA A 231 -23.75 5.94 -2.43
CA ALA A 231 -23.78 4.51 -2.14
C ALA A 231 -22.92 4.14 -0.91
N PHE A 232 -21.73 4.75 -0.79
CA PHE A 232 -20.89 4.60 0.39
C PHE A 232 -21.56 5.08 1.68
N VAL A 233 -22.17 6.27 1.65
CA VAL A 233 -22.87 6.84 2.81
C VAL A 233 -24.05 5.95 3.22
N VAL A 234 -24.89 5.53 2.27
CA VAL A 234 -26.04 4.64 2.53
C VAL A 234 -25.55 3.34 3.16
N LYS A 235 -24.51 2.72 2.62
CA LYS A 235 -23.91 1.51 3.22
C LYS A 235 -23.47 1.72 4.66
N LYS A 236 -22.84 2.87 4.97
CA LYS A 236 -22.37 3.19 6.35
C LYS A 236 -23.49 3.49 7.33
N LEU A 237 -24.67 3.90 6.86
CA LEU A 237 -25.84 4.13 7.69
C LEU A 237 -26.67 2.86 7.95
N LEU A 238 -26.52 1.83 7.10
CA LEU A 238 -27.25 0.58 7.21
C LEU A 238 -26.48 -0.52 7.99
N TYR A 239 -25.18 -0.34 8.20
CA TYR A 239 -24.24 -1.25 8.88
C TYR A 239 -23.31 -0.50 9.84
#